data_38bb895492b4b3c93d08c594f0bba60f
#
_entry.id   38bb895492b4b3c93d08c594f0bba60f
#
_cell.length_a   1.000
_cell.length_b   1.000
_cell.length_c   1.000
_cell.angle_alpha   90.00
_cell.angle_beta   90.00
_cell.angle_gamma   90.00
#
_symmetry.space_group_name_H-M   'P 1'
#
loop_
_entity.id
_entity.type
_entity.pdbx_description
1 polymer ?
#
loop_
_entity_poly.entity_id
_entity_poly.type
_entity_poly.pdbx_seq_one_letter_code
_entity_poly.pdbx_strand_id
1 'polypeptide(L)'
;VWLSLGILGKKFAILARRYNAVTLNDMLFARYQSRLLVWLASLSLLVAFVGAMTVQFIGGARLLETAAGIPYETGLLIFGISIALYTAFGGFRASVLNDTMQGLVMLIGTVVLLIGVVHAAGGLSNAVETLQTIDPQLVTPQGADDILSPAFMTSFWVLVCFGVIGLPHT
;
A
#
# COMPACT_ATOMS: atom_id res chain seq x y z
N VAL A 1 5.92 -8.49 3.94
CA VAL A 1 6.25 -9.16 2.66
C VAL A 1 7.07 -10.43 2.89
N TRP A 2 8.22 -10.39 3.58
CA TRP A 2 9.08 -11.58 3.83
C TRP A 2 8.38 -12.68 4.62
N LEU A 3 7.61 -12.33 5.65
CA LEU A 3 6.80 -13.28 6.44
C LEU A 3 5.64 -13.85 5.61
N SER A 4 4.94 -13.00 4.87
CA SER A 4 3.80 -13.41 4.03
C SER A 4 4.25 -14.35 2.91
N LEU A 5 5.25 -13.93 2.13
CA LEU A 5 5.73 -14.72 0.98
C LEU A 5 6.61 -15.91 1.40
N GLY A 6 7.49 -15.72 2.40
CA GLY A 6 8.44 -16.76 2.80
C GLY A 6 7.82 -17.91 3.58
N ILE A 7 6.96 -17.63 4.55
CA ILE A 7 6.39 -18.64 5.45
C ILE A 7 4.98 -19.04 5.04
N LEU A 8 4.10 -18.03 4.84
CA LEU A 8 2.70 -18.29 4.53
C LEU A 8 2.49 -18.61 3.06
N GLY A 9 3.15 -17.90 2.15
CA GLY A 9 2.99 -18.09 0.71
C GLY A 9 3.29 -19.50 0.25
N LYS A 10 4.36 -20.12 0.77
CA LYS A 10 4.68 -21.52 0.48
C LYS A 10 3.59 -22.50 0.96
N LYS A 11 3.08 -22.28 2.18
CA LYS A 11 1.99 -23.10 2.73
C LYS A 11 0.70 -22.90 1.93
N PHE A 12 0.39 -21.66 1.56
CA PHE A 12 -0.76 -21.33 0.73
C PHE A 12 -0.67 -21.98 -0.65
N ALA A 13 0.48 -21.91 -1.31
CA ALA A 13 0.69 -22.54 -2.61
C ALA A 13 0.52 -24.08 -2.56
N ILE A 14 0.98 -24.73 -1.49
CA ILE A 14 0.81 -26.17 -1.29
C ILE A 14 -0.68 -26.51 -1.08
N LEU A 15 -1.38 -25.74 -0.26
CA LEU A 15 -2.81 -25.92 -0.02
C LEU A 15 -3.64 -25.67 -1.29
N ALA A 16 -3.35 -24.59 -2.01
CA ALA A 16 -4.04 -24.27 -3.26
C ALA A 16 -3.92 -25.41 -4.28
N ARG A 17 -2.72 -25.96 -4.44
CA ARG A 17 -2.50 -27.14 -5.32
C ARG A 17 -3.22 -28.38 -4.82
N ARG A 18 -3.22 -28.62 -3.50
CA ARG A 18 -3.89 -29.80 -2.90
C ARG A 18 -5.40 -29.79 -3.09
N TYR A 19 -6.01 -28.60 -2.99
CA TYR A 19 -7.47 -28.43 -3.14
C TYR A 19 -7.88 -28.01 -4.55
N ASN A 20 -6.92 -27.86 -5.48
CA ASN A 20 -7.18 -27.35 -6.83
C ASN A 20 -7.90 -26.00 -6.81
N ALA A 21 -7.60 -25.18 -5.81
CA ALA A 21 -8.21 -23.89 -5.55
C ALA A 21 -7.52 -22.80 -6.37
N VAL A 22 -8.30 -22.02 -7.10
CA VAL A 22 -7.82 -20.89 -7.91
C VAL A 22 -8.00 -19.56 -7.14
N THR A 23 -9.01 -19.51 -6.28
CA THR A 23 -9.35 -18.33 -5.51
C THR A 23 -9.25 -18.58 -4.01
N LEU A 24 -9.13 -17.49 -3.21
CA LEU A 24 -9.19 -17.57 -1.75
C LEU A 24 -10.51 -18.21 -1.29
N ASN A 25 -11.60 -17.91 -1.98
CA ASN A 25 -12.93 -18.44 -1.67
C ASN A 25 -12.99 -19.96 -1.85
N ASP A 26 -12.34 -20.49 -2.88
CA ASP A 26 -12.26 -21.94 -3.10
C ASP A 26 -11.51 -22.62 -1.94
N MET A 27 -10.42 -22.01 -1.47
CA MET A 27 -9.66 -22.51 -0.32
C MET A 27 -10.48 -22.50 0.96
N LEU A 28 -11.21 -21.39 1.21
CA LEU A 28 -12.08 -21.28 2.37
C LEU A 28 -13.20 -22.31 2.33
N PHE A 29 -13.81 -22.49 1.16
CA PHE A 29 -14.86 -23.50 0.98
C PHE A 29 -14.31 -24.92 1.16
N ALA A 30 -13.17 -25.24 0.57
CA ALA A 30 -12.54 -26.54 0.71
C ALA A 30 -12.16 -26.87 2.17
N ARG A 31 -11.76 -25.85 2.94
CA ARG A 31 -11.35 -26.00 4.34
C ARG A 31 -12.52 -26.10 5.32
N TYR A 32 -13.50 -25.22 5.16
CA TYR A 32 -14.57 -25.02 6.15
C TYR A 32 -15.93 -25.60 5.72
N GLN A 33 -16.10 -25.95 4.44
CA GLN A 33 -17.32 -26.51 3.89
C GLN A 33 -18.59 -25.67 4.16
N SER A 34 -18.42 -24.37 4.39
CA SER A 34 -19.49 -23.44 4.78
C SER A 34 -19.66 -22.34 3.75
N ARG A 35 -20.79 -22.33 3.07
CA ARG A 35 -21.16 -21.27 2.12
C ARG A 35 -21.31 -19.91 2.80
N LEU A 36 -21.86 -19.89 4.00
CA LEU A 36 -22.03 -18.64 4.77
C LEU A 36 -20.69 -17.99 5.04
N LEU A 37 -19.69 -18.76 5.45
CA LEU A 37 -18.34 -18.24 5.72
C LEU A 37 -17.72 -17.64 4.45
N VAL A 38 -17.87 -18.31 3.31
CA VAL A 38 -17.35 -17.79 2.03
C VAL A 38 -18.05 -16.49 1.63
N TRP A 39 -19.37 -16.40 1.81
CA TRP A 39 -20.11 -15.16 1.55
C TRP A 39 -19.67 -14.00 2.44
N LEU A 40 -19.51 -14.24 3.73
CA LEU A 40 -19.04 -13.22 4.68
C LEU A 40 -17.62 -12.77 4.37
N ALA A 41 -16.73 -13.71 4.06
CA ALA A 41 -15.36 -13.40 3.67
C ALA A 41 -15.31 -12.57 2.37
N SER A 42 -16.09 -12.97 1.36
CA SER A 42 -16.18 -12.22 0.09
C SER A 42 -16.68 -10.81 0.28
N LEU A 43 -17.72 -10.62 1.10
CA LEU A 43 -18.27 -9.30 1.40
C LEU A 43 -17.26 -8.43 2.15
N SER A 44 -16.58 -9.01 3.14
CA SER A 44 -15.54 -8.30 3.91
C SER A 44 -14.38 -7.85 3.01
N LEU A 45 -13.91 -8.73 2.12
CA LEU A 45 -12.88 -8.40 1.14
C LEU A 45 -13.33 -7.30 0.18
N LEU A 46 -14.57 -7.37 -0.32
CA LEU A 46 -15.11 -6.35 -1.21
C LEU A 46 -15.14 -4.99 -0.54
N VAL A 47 -15.62 -4.90 0.70
CA VAL A 47 -15.64 -3.64 1.47
C VAL A 47 -14.22 -3.13 1.71
N ALA A 48 -13.28 -4.01 2.06
CA ALA A 48 -11.88 -3.64 2.29
C ALA A 48 -11.22 -3.09 1.01
N PHE A 49 -11.44 -3.74 -0.15
CA PHE A 49 -10.88 -3.27 -1.41
C PHE A 49 -11.52 -1.97 -1.90
N VAL A 50 -12.83 -1.78 -1.72
CA VAL A 50 -13.48 -0.49 -2.02
C VAL A 50 -12.87 0.62 -1.17
N GLY A 51 -12.67 0.39 0.12
CA GLY A 51 -11.99 1.35 1.01
C GLY A 51 -10.57 1.67 0.56
N ALA A 52 -9.77 0.65 0.22
CA ALA A 52 -8.41 0.82 -0.27
C ALA A 52 -8.37 1.61 -1.60
N MET A 53 -9.26 1.30 -2.54
CA MET A 53 -9.38 2.05 -3.79
C MET A 53 -9.77 3.50 -3.57
N THR A 54 -10.70 3.77 -2.66
CA THR A 54 -11.12 5.14 -2.33
C THR A 54 -9.92 6.00 -1.90
N VAL A 55 -9.06 5.46 -1.04
CA VAL A 55 -7.84 6.17 -0.61
C VAL A 55 -6.90 6.46 -1.79
N GLN A 56 -6.75 5.51 -2.71
CA GLN A 56 -5.90 5.70 -3.90
C GLN A 56 -6.48 6.76 -4.85
N PHE A 57 -7.80 6.79 -5.06
CA PHE A 57 -8.46 7.81 -5.87
C PHE A 57 -8.30 9.22 -5.26
N ILE A 58 -8.48 9.34 -3.96
CA ILE A 58 -8.26 10.60 -3.24
C ILE A 58 -6.80 11.04 -3.40
N GLY A 59 -5.85 10.14 -3.17
CA GLY A 59 -4.42 10.41 -3.33
C GLY A 59 -4.05 10.87 -4.74
N GLY A 60 -4.52 10.16 -5.76
CA GLY A 60 -4.30 10.51 -7.17
C GLY A 60 -4.90 11.86 -7.55
N ALA A 61 -6.14 12.14 -7.12
CA ALA A 61 -6.80 13.42 -7.38
C ALA A 61 -6.08 14.59 -6.69
N ARG A 62 -5.65 14.42 -5.45
CA ARG A 62 -4.86 15.43 -4.71
C ARG A 62 -3.50 15.68 -5.35
N LEU A 63 -2.86 14.62 -5.85
CA LEU A 63 -1.61 14.77 -6.59
C LEU A 63 -1.79 15.63 -7.86
N LEU A 64 -2.85 15.38 -8.64
CA LEU A 64 -3.16 16.18 -9.83
C LEU A 64 -3.51 17.64 -9.46
N GLU A 65 -4.19 17.85 -8.35
CA GLU A 65 -4.51 19.17 -7.84
C GLU A 65 -3.24 19.96 -7.47
N THR A 66 -2.35 19.34 -6.72
CA THR A 66 -1.12 20.01 -6.23
C THR A 66 -0.04 20.14 -7.28
N ALA A 67 0.14 19.15 -8.14
CA ALA A 67 1.22 19.13 -9.14
C ALA A 67 0.84 19.81 -10.46
N ALA A 68 -0.43 19.69 -10.90
CA ALA A 68 -0.89 20.20 -12.20
C ALA A 68 -1.90 21.34 -12.09
N GLY A 69 -2.33 21.73 -10.88
CA GLY A 69 -3.33 22.79 -10.69
C GLY A 69 -4.73 22.40 -11.17
N ILE A 70 -5.01 21.12 -11.38
CA ILE A 70 -6.31 20.62 -11.85
C ILE A 70 -7.27 20.58 -10.65
N PRO A 71 -8.51 21.09 -10.77
CA PRO A 71 -9.48 21.00 -9.68
C PRO A 71 -9.67 19.55 -9.22
N TYR A 72 -9.79 19.35 -7.91
CA TYR A 72 -9.89 18.02 -7.28
C TYR A 72 -10.92 17.10 -7.95
N GLU A 73 -12.12 17.62 -8.21
CA GLU A 73 -13.21 16.84 -8.83
C GLU A 73 -12.84 16.37 -10.24
N THR A 74 -12.22 17.24 -11.03
CA THR A 74 -11.74 16.91 -12.39
C THR A 74 -10.62 15.90 -12.33
N GLY A 75 -9.69 16.08 -11.39
CA GLY A 75 -8.60 15.12 -11.12
C GLY A 75 -9.13 13.74 -10.73
N LEU A 76 -10.16 13.67 -9.91
CA LEU A 76 -10.82 12.43 -9.50
C LEU A 76 -11.45 11.70 -10.70
N LEU A 77 -12.14 12.44 -11.57
CA LEU A 77 -12.72 11.87 -12.78
C LEU A 77 -11.67 11.36 -13.77
N ILE A 78 -10.64 12.17 -14.04
CA ILE A 78 -9.55 11.77 -14.93
C ILE A 78 -8.88 10.50 -14.43
N PHE A 79 -8.53 10.46 -13.14
CA PHE A 79 -7.86 9.33 -12.53
C PHE A 79 -8.75 8.09 -12.53
N GLY A 80 -10.03 8.23 -12.15
CA GLY A 80 -11.00 7.15 -12.11
C GLY A 80 -11.31 6.57 -13.49
N ILE A 81 -11.55 7.42 -14.48
CA ILE A 81 -11.80 7.00 -15.87
C ILE A 81 -10.57 6.29 -16.46
N SER A 82 -9.38 6.83 -16.22
CA SER A 82 -8.14 6.22 -16.71
C SER A 82 -7.96 4.80 -16.16
N ILE A 83 -8.17 4.61 -14.84
CA ILE A 83 -8.08 3.28 -14.21
C ILE A 83 -9.15 2.34 -14.79
N ALA A 84 -10.40 2.80 -14.90
CA ALA A 84 -11.50 2.00 -15.43
C ALA A 84 -11.23 1.55 -16.87
N LEU A 85 -10.73 2.45 -17.72
CA LEU A 85 -10.42 2.16 -19.12
C LEU A 85 -9.30 1.13 -19.24
N TYR A 86 -8.14 1.35 -18.64
CA TYR A 86 -7.04 0.41 -18.82
C TYR A 86 -7.36 -0.97 -18.20
N THR A 87 -8.12 -0.99 -17.11
CA THR A 87 -8.54 -2.25 -16.47
C THR A 87 -9.57 -2.99 -17.33
N ALA A 88 -10.53 -2.26 -17.91
CA ALA A 88 -11.56 -2.86 -18.76
C ALA A 88 -10.99 -3.44 -20.06
N PHE A 89 -10.06 -2.73 -20.71
CA PHE A 89 -9.47 -3.17 -21.97
C PHE A 89 -8.30 -4.14 -21.79
N GLY A 90 -7.50 -3.96 -20.75
CA GLY A 90 -6.28 -4.72 -20.54
C GLY A 90 -6.40 -5.90 -19.59
N GLY A 91 -7.46 -5.96 -18.80
CA GLY A 91 -7.72 -7.02 -17.83
C GLY A 91 -6.58 -7.19 -16.81
N PHE A 92 -6.50 -8.38 -16.23
CA PHE A 92 -5.51 -8.70 -15.19
C PHE A 92 -4.04 -8.51 -15.63
N ARG A 93 -3.72 -8.86 -16.88
CA ARG A 93 -2.34 -8.73 -17.41
C ARG A 93 -1.88 -7.27 -17.47
N ALA A 94 -2.75 -6.38 -17.93
CA ALA A 94 -2.42 -4.95 -17.99
C ALA A 94 -2.28 -4.36 -16.58
N SER A 95 -3.12 -4.77 -15.63
CA SER A 95 -3.01 -4.37 -14.23
C SER A 95 -1.64 -4.74 -13.65
N VAL A 96 -1.23 -6.01 -13.77
CA VAL A 96 0.06 -6.48 -13.26
C VAL A 96 1.26 -5.78 -13.91
N LEU A 97 1.21 -5.55 -15.22
CA LEU A 97 2.26 -4.81 -15.92
C LEU A 97 2.33 -3.35 -15.46
N ASN A 98 1.17 -2.71 -15.30
CA ASN A 98 1.09 -1.33 -14.79
C ASN A 98 1.67 -1.25 -13.37
N ASP A 99 1.29 -2.16 -12.49
CA ASP A 99 1.79 -2.20 -11.10
C ASP A 99 3.31 -2.42 -11.06
N THR A 100 3.84 -3.26 -11.93
CA THR A 100 5.29 -3.50 -12.05
C THR A 100 6.02 -2.24 -12.52
N MET A 101 5.51 -1.57 -13.54
CA MET A 101 6.08 -0.31 -14.03
C MET A 101 5.99 0.80 -13.00
N GLN A 102 4.85 0.91 -12.33
CA GLN A 102 4.65 1.86 -11.23
C GLN A 102 5.61 1.60 -10.08
N GLY A 103 5.82 0.35 -9.69
CA GLY A 103 6.79 -0.03 -8.66
C GLY A 103 8.23 0.37 -9.01
N LEU A 104 8.63 0.19 -10.28
CA LEU A 104 9.92 0.63 -10.79
C LEU A 104 10.08 2.15 -10.72
N VAL A 105 9.07 2.89 -11.20
CA VAL A 105 9.06 4.36 -11.16
C VAL A 105 9.11 4.87 -9.72
N MET A 106 8.36 4.25 -8.80
CA MET A 106 8.40 4.60 -7.38
C MET A 106 9.78 4.36 -6.77
N LEU A 107 10.43 3.24 -7.07
CA LEU A 107 11.78 2.94 -6.60
C LEU A 107 12.78 4.00 -7.06
N ILE A 108 12.80 4.30 -8.36
CA ILE A 108 13.69 5.32 -8.94
C ILE A 108 13.36 6.69 -8.36
N GLY A 109 12.08 7.05 -8.31
CA GLY A 109 11.61 8.33 -7.78
C GLY A 109 12.00 8.54 -6.32
N THR A 110 11.89 7.50 -5.49
CA THR A 110 12.31 7.56 -4.08
C THR A 110 13.80 7.81 -3.93
N VAL A 111 14.62 7.14 -4.74
CA VAL A 111 16.09 7.35 -4.72
C VAL A 111 16.45 8.76 -5.18
N VAL A 112 15.86 9.21 -6.29
CA VAL A 112 16.07 10.58 -6.80
C VAL A 112 15.64 11.63 -5.78
N LEU A 113 14.49 11.44 -5.15
CA LEU A 113 13.97 12.34 -4.14
C LEU A 113 14.86 12.38 -2.91
N LEU A 114 15.34 11.22 -2.44
CA LEU A 114 16.29 11.14 -1.32
C LEU A 114 17.58 11.91 -1.62
N ILE A 115 18.17 11.67 -2.79
CA ILE A 115 19.39 12.38 -3.22
C ILE A 115 19.12 13.89 -3.33
N GLY A 116 18.00 14.27 -3.95
CA GLY A 116 17.62 15.67 -4.12
C GLY A 116 17.43 16.40 -2.79
N VAL A 117 16.74 15.78 -1.84
CA VAL A 117 16.51 16.35 -0.50
C VAL A 117 17.83 16.50 0.27
N VAL A 118 18.66 15.45 0.29
CA VAL A 118 19.96 15.51 0.97
C VAL A 118 20.88 16.56 0.34
N HIS A 119 20.89 16.67 -0.99
CA HIS A 119 21.67 17.68 -1.70
C HIS A 119 21.17 19.10 -1.41
N ALA A 120 19.84 19.30 -1.45
CA ALA A 120 19.24 20.61 -1.17
C ALA A 120 19.48 21.07 0.29
N ALA A 121 19.55 20.12 1.22
CA ALA A 121 19.89 20.39 2.62
C ALA A 121 21.38 20.63 2.88
N GLY A 122 22.24 20.54 1.85
CA GLY A 122 23.69 20.71 2.02
C GLY A 122 24.40 19.49 2.63
N GLY A 123 23.80 18.30 2.53
CA GLY A 123 24.28 17.04 3.06
C GLY A 123 23.50 16.56 4.28
N LEU A 124 23.68 15.28 4.61
CA LEU A 124 22.94 14.65 5.71
C LEU A 124 23.25 15.26 7.07
N SER A 125 24.52 15.58 7.32
CA SER A 125 24.96 16.20 8.59
C SER A 125 24.32 17.58 8.78
N ASN A 126 24.30 18.40 7.73
CA ASN A 126 23.71 19.74 7.77
C ASN A 126 22.18 19.68 7.91
N ALA A 127 21.55 18.69 7.28
CA ALA A 127 20.12 18.44 7.45
C ALA A 127 19.76 18.11 8.91
N VAL A 128 20.52 17.23 9.56
CA VAL A 128 20.32 16.83 10.96
C VAL A 128 20.57 18.02 11.89
N GLU A 129 21.63 18.80 11.67
CA GLU A 129 21.94 19.99 12.47
C GLU A 129 20.84 21.05 12.32
N THR A 130 20.35 21.29 11.10
CA THR A 130 19.24 22.21 10.85
C THR A 130 17.97 21.77 11.56
N LEU A 131 17.65 20.49 11.53
CA LEU A 131 16.48 19.94 12.25
C LEU A 131 16.64 20.11 13.76
N GLN A 132 17.86 19.88 14.31
CA GLN A 132 18.14 20.10 15.75
C GLN A 132 17.99 21.56 16.16
N THR A 133 18.31 22.51 15.27
CA THR A 133 18.16 23.95 15.56
C THR A 133 16.70 24.40 15.53
N ILE A 134 15.87 23.76 14.70
CA ILE A 134 14.42 24.05 14.63
C ILE A 134 13.72 23.48 15.86
N ASP A 135 13.89 22.19 16.11
CA ASP A 135 13.38 21.49 17.28
C ASP A 135 14.23 20.25 17.54
N PRO A 136 14.94 20.17 18.70
CA PRO A 136 15.73 19.00 19.06
C PRO A 136 14.95 17.69 19.08
N GLN A 137 13.64 17.73 19.27
CA GLN A 137 12.80 16.53 19.27
C GLN A 137 12.66 15.89 17.88
N LEU A 138 12.81 16.66 16.80
CA LEU A 138 12.69 16.15 15.42
C LEU A 138 13.75 15.08 15.07
N VAL A 139 14.87 15.06 15.77
CA VAL A 139 15.94 14.06 15.59
C VAL A 139 15.88 12.93 16.62
N THR A 140 14.87 12.93 17.48
CA THR A 140 14.63 11.82 18.42
C THR A 140 13.76 10.75 17.76
N PRO A 141 13.84 9.48 18.21
CA PRO A 141 12.97 8.41 17.69
C PRO A 141 11.47 8.66 17.88
N GLN A 142 11.10 9.48 18.86
CA GLN A 142 9.70 9.81 19.16
C GLN A 142 9.15 10.95 18.31
N GLY A 143 10.03 11.78 17.71
CA GLY A 143 9.63 12.94 16.93
C GLY A 143 9.14 14.10 17.81
N ALA A 144 8.73 15.21 17.19
CA ALA A 144 8.17 16.36 17.89
C ALA A 144 6.87 15.98 18.62
N ASP A 145 6.69 16.52 19.81
CA ASP A 145 5.48 16.34 20.64
C ASP A 145 5.13 14.86 20.96
N ASP A 146 6.13 13.98 21.01
CA ASP A 146 5.93 12.53 21.24
C ASP A 146 4.90 11.88 20.28
N ILE A 147 4.75 12.43 19.06
CA ILE A 147 3.83 11.89 18.04
C ILE A 147 4.08 10.40 17.81
N LEU A 148 5.34 9.97 17.83
CA LEU A 148 5.73 8.57 17.72
C LEU A 148 5.96 7.93 19.10
N SER A 149 5.00 8.11 20.01
CA SER A 149 5.08 7.47 21.32
C SER A 149 5.29 5.95 21.21
N PRO A 150 5.97 5.29 22.17
CA PRO A 150 6.22 3.86 22.11
C PRO A 150 4.94 3.03 21.94
N ALA A 151 3.83 3.47 22.53
CA ALA A 151 2.53 2.82 22.38
C ALA A 151 1.98 2.94 20.97
N PHE A 152 2.08 4.14 20.36
CA PHE A 152 1.69 4.36 18.98
C PHE A 152 2.54 3.54 18.01
N MET A 153 3.86 3.58 18.16
CA MET A 153 4.79 2.83 17.33
C MET A 153 4.55 1.33 17.41
N THR A 154 4.33 0.81 18.61
CA THR A 154 4.01 -0.61 18.80
C THR A 154 2.70 -0.99 18.11
N SER A 155 1.65 -0.18 18.30
CA SER A 155 0.34 -0.37 17.66
C SER A 155 0.47 -0.31 16.12
N PHE A 156 1.21 0.66 15.60
CA PHE A 156 1.44 0.83 14.18
C PHE A 156 2.18 -0.38 13.58
N TRP A 157 3.27 -0.84 14.22
CA TRP A 157 4.00 -2.01 13.77
C TRP A 157 3.17 -3.28 13.81
N VAL A 158 2.38 -3.48 14.87
CA VAL A 158 1.45 -4.61 14.97
C VAL A 158 0.42 -4.54 13.84
N LEU A 159 -0.19 -3.37 13.62
CA LEU A 159 -1.18 -3.17 12.56
C LEU A 159 -0.58 -3.45 11.17
N VAL A 160 0.59 -2.89 10.87
CA VAL A 160 1.25 -3.07 9.57
C VAL A 160 1.69 -4.51 9.38
N CYS A 161 2.32 -5.14 10.39
CA CYS A 161 2.78 -6.52 10.27
C CYS A 161 1.61 -7.48 10.07
N PHE A 162 0.58 -7.42 10.92
CA PHE A 162 -0.57 -8.32 10.81
C PHE A 162 -1.50 -7.96 9.64
N GLY A 163 -1.67 -6.66 9.36
CA GLY A 163 -2.45 -6.21 8.22
C GLY A 163 -1.88 -6.72 6.89
N VAL A 164 -0.56 -6.57 6.69
CA VAL A 164 0.10 -7.06 5.47
C VAL A 164 0.05 -8.59 5.36
N ILE A 165 0.16 -9.32 6.47
CA ILE A 165 0.05 -10.79 6.45
C ILE A 165 -1.37 -11.24 6.07
N GLY A 166 -2.39 -10.48 6.47
CA GLY A 166 -3.79 -10.81 6.20
C GLY A 166 -4.29 -10.43 4.82
N LEU A 167 -3.55 -9.64 4.05
CA LEU A 167 -3.97 -9.23 2.71
C LEU A 167 -3.82 -10.38 1.70
N PRO A 168 -4.87 -10.73 0.96
CA PRO A 168 -4.87 -11.88 0.06
C PRO A 168 -4.03 -11.70 -1.21
N HIS A 169 -3.52 -10.49 -1.46
CA HIS A 169 -2.69 -10.15 -2.62
C HIS A 169 -1.20 -10.00 -2.30
N THR A 170 -0.80 -10.23 -1.05
CA THR A 170 0.61 -10.30 -0.62
C THR A 170 1.07 -11.75 -0.40
#